data_f4715469ac383f71831bc35dae963927
#
_entry.id   f4715469ac383f71831bc35dae963927
#
_cell.length_a   1.000
_cell.length_b   1.000
_cell.length_c   1.000
_cell.angle_alpha   90.00
_cell.angle_beta   90.00
_cell.angle_gamma   90.00
#
_symmetry.space_group_name_H-M   'P 1'
#
loop_
_entity.id
_entity.type
_entity.pdbx_description
1 polymer ?
#
loop_
_entity_poly.entity_id
_entity_poly.type
_entity_poly.pdbx_seq_one_letter_code
_entity_poly.pdbx_strand_id
1 'polypeptide(L)'
;IGRADLVLIPLQAKQLDGKQAVRAIQLVKRQEKAFRRRIPHSVLLTRTSAAIRSRALRAIVEDLEAAGVKILPVELIERGAFDAFLAYGGTLEALDRKEVAGVDKAIENARAYAAAVIQLLRENEAEAQAAAVAGGQGA
;
A
#
# COMPACT_ATOMS: atom_id res chain seq x y z
N ILE A 1 6.74 10.19 -9.47
CA ILE A 1 7.08 8.74 -9.45
C ILE A 1 8.59 8.56 -9.57
N GLY A 2 9.27 9.15 -10.55
CA GLY A 2 10.70 8.91 -10.83
C GLY A 2 11.68 9.22 -9.69
N ARG A 3 11.31 10.01 -8.68
CA ARG A 3 12.10 10.34 -7.48
C ARG A 3 11.54 9.74 -6.18
N ALA A 4 10.49 8.94 -6.27
CA ALA A 4 9.89 8.34 -5.09
C ALA A 4 10.79 7.23 -4.51
N ASP A 5 10.84 7.14 -3.19
CA ASP A 5 11.49 6.07 -2.45
C ASP A 5 10.60 4.84 -2.35
N LEU A 6 9.28 5.06 -2.41
CA LEU A 6 8.25 4.02 -2.47
C LEU A 6 7.01 4.55 -3.19
N VAL A 7 6.41 3.74 -4.05
CA VAL A 7 5.11 4.00 -4.68
C VAL A 7 4.09 3.01 -4.13
N LEU A 8 3.04 3.52 -3.49
CA LEU A 8 1.90 2.70 -3.08
C LEU A 8 0.79 2.85 -4.10
N ILE A 9 0.26 1.72 -4.57
CA ILE A 9 -0.80 1.64 -5.56
C ILE A 9 -2.08 1.18 -4.86
N PRO A 10 -3.04 2.08 -4.58
CA PRO A 10 -4.27 1.70 -3.89
C PRO A 10 -5.17 0.89 -4.83
N LEU A 11 -5.70 -0.22 -4.31
CA LEU A 11 -6.67 -1.07 -4.96
C LEU A 11 -7.89 -1.24 -4.04
N GLN A 12 -9.05 -0.74 -4.46
CA GLN A 12 -10.28 -0.84 -3.67
C GLN A 12 -10.95 -2.20 -3.87
N ALA A 13 -11.29 -2.86 -2.76
CA ALA A 13 -11.91 -4.19 -2.78
C ALA A 13 -13.30 -4.21 -3.46
N LYS A 14 -14.04 -3.11 -3.43
CA LYS A 14 -15.39 -2.99 -4.03
C LYS A 14 -15.38 -2.61 -5.50
N GLN A 15 -14.34 -1.97 -5.98
CA GLN A 15 -14.19 -1.50 -7.36
C GLN A 15 -13.05 -2.25 -8.05
N LEU A 16 -13.09 -3.57 -7.95
CA LEU A 16 -12.04 -4.43 -8.44
C LEU A 16 -11.88 -4.34 -9.96
N ASP A 17 -11.12 -3.35 -10.39
CA ASP A 17 -10.52 -3.35 -11.71
C ASP A 17 -9.04 -3.68 -11.61
N GLY A 18 -8.72 -4.98 -11.62
CA GLY A 18 -7.34 -5.46 -11.67
C GLY A 18 -6.55 -4.87 -12.83
N LYS A 19 -7.22 -4.44 -13.88
CA LYS A 19 -6.61 -3.74 -15.02
C LYS A 19 -6.02 -2.39 -14.63
N GLN A 20 -6.63 -1.66 -13.68
CA GLN A 20 -6.07 -0.39 -13.21
C GLN A 20 -4.80 -0.59 -12.38
N ALA A 21 -4.77 -1.61 -11.53
CA ALA A 21 -3.56 -1.96 -10.79
C ALA A 21 -2.42 -2.35 -11.75
N VAL A 22 -2.70 -3.19 -12.75
CA VAL A 22 -1.72 -3.55 -13.78
C VAL A 22 -1.22 -2.33 -14.55
N ARG A 23 -2.10 -1.40 -14.93
CA ARG A 23 -1.70 -0.15 -15.62
C ARG A 23 -0.78 0.72 -14.74
N ALA A 24 -1.10 0.85 -13.45
CA ALA A 24 -0.28 1.59 -12.52
C ALA A 24 1.12 0.96 -12.36
N ILE A 25 1.20 -0.36 -12.25
CA ILE A 25 2.46 -1.10 -12.20
C ILE A 25 3.28 -0.90 -13.50
N GLN A 26 2.63 -0.97 -14.65
CA GLN A 26 3.28 -0.70 -15.95
C GLN A 26 3.81 0.73 -16.03
N LEU A 27 3.09 1.71 -15.47
CA LEU A 27 3.56 3.08 -15.40
C LEU A 27 4.84 3.19 -14.54
N VAL A 28 4.86 2.56 -13.36
CA VAL A 28 6.06 2.51 -12.51
C VAL A 28 7.23 1.88 -13.27
N LYS A 29 7.03 0.74 -13.91
CA LYS A 29 8.08 0.07 -14.70
C LYS A 29 8.62 0.92 -15.86
N ARG A 30 7.76 1.69 -16.53
CA ARG A 30 8.20 2.65 -17.55
C ARG A 30 9.07 3.76 -16.95
N GLN A 31 8.72 4.26 -15.78
CA GLN A 31 9.50 5.26 -15.05
C GLN A 31 10.85 4.68 -14.60
N GLU A 32 10.90 3.45 -14.10
CA GLU A 32 12.14 2.76 -13.77
C GLU A 32 13.10 2.72 -14.98
N LYS A 33 12.57 2.37 -16.15
CA LYS A 33 13.35 2.35 -17.39
C LYS A 33 13.84 3.75 -17.80
N ALA A 34 12.97 4.75 -17.72
CA ALA A 34 13.28 6.13 -18.11
C ALA A 34 14.36 6.74 -17.19
N PHE A 35 14.29 6.53 -15.90
CA PHE A 35 15.22 7.05 -14.91
C PHE A 35 16.40 6.11 -14.60
N ARG A 36 16.46 4.95 -15.25
CA ARG A 36 17.50 3.92 -15.03
C ARG A 36 17.72 3.62 -13.54
N ARG A 37 16.63 3.58 -12.78
CA ARG A 37 16.67 3.24 -11.35
C ARG A 37 15.48 2.36 -10.98
N ARG A 38 15.67 1.46 -10.02
CA ARG A 38 14.56 0.73 -9.39
C ARG A 38 13.69 1.70 -8.60
N ILE A 39 12.38 1.60 -8.75
CA ILE A 39 11.38 2.35 -7.99
C ILE A 39 10.57 1.34 -7.19
N PRO A 40 10.86 1.17 -5.89
CA PRO A 40 10.11 0.25 -5.05
C PRO A 40 8.62 0.58 -5.09
N HIS A 41 7.79 -0.43 -5.25
CA HIS A 41 6.34 -0.25 -5.28
C HIS A 41 5.62 -1.43 -4.68
N SER A 42 4.43 -1.20 -4.13
CA SER A 42 3.56 -2.21 -3.54
C SER A 42 2.11 -1.85 -3.76
N VAL A 43 1.24 -2.84 -3.90
CA VAL A 43 -0.20 -2.65 -3.93
C VAL A 43 -0.70 -2.54 -2.49
N LEU A 44 -1.56 -1.56 -2.24
CA LEU A 44 -2.27 -1.37 -0.99
C LEU A 44 -3.75 -1.72 -1.20
N LEU A 45 -4.23 -2.76 -0.53
CA LEU A 45 -5.65 -3.07 -0.51
C LEU A 45 -6.38 -2.08 0.41
N THR A 46 -7.43 -1.44 -0.13
CA THR A 46 -8.21 -0.45 0.59
C THR A 46 -9.70 -0.78 0.55
N ARG A 47 -10.46 -0.27 1.51
CA ARG A 47 -11.89 -0.51 1.66
C ARG A 47 -12.24 -2.00 1.68
N THR A 48 -11.39 -2.79 2.32
CA THR A 48 -11.62 -4.21 2.53
C THR A 48 -12.60 -4.44 3.67
N SER A 49 -13.25 -5.60 3.68
CA SER A 49 -14.11 -5.99 4.80
C SER A 49 -13.30 -6.70 5.88
N ALA A 50 -13.55 -6.37 7.15
CA ALA A 50 -12.94 -7.08 8.28
C ALA A 50 -13.43 -8.54 8.41
N ALA A 51 -14.65 -8.84 7.91
CA ALA A 51 -15.31 -10.12 8.13
C ALA A 51 -15.22 -11.08 6.93
N ILE A 52 -15.28 -10.57 5.70
CA ILE A 52 -15.43 -11.42 4.51
C ILE A 52 -14.52 -10.93 3.38
N ARG A 53 -13.63 -11.81 2.95
CA ARG A 53 -12.88 -11.62 1.70
C ARG A 53 -13.66 -12.23 0.53
N SER A 54 -14.06 -11.38 -0.43
CA SER A 54 -14.78 -11.86 -1.62
C SER A 54 -13.90 -12.80 -2.47
N ARG A 55 -14.53 -13.72 -3.20
CA ARG A 55 -13.80 -14.59 -4.15
C ARG A 55 -13.05 -13.78 -5.20
N ALA A 56 -13.66 -12.70 -5.68
CA ALA A 56 -13.06 -11.81 -6.67
C ALA A 56 -11.77 -11.14 -6.13
N LEU A 57 -11.79 -10.65 -4.88
CA LEU A 57 -10.60 -10.08 -4.26
C LEU A 57 -9.49 -11.12 -4.11
N ARG A 58 -9.81 -12.34 -3.70
CA ARG A 58 -8.82 -13.42 -3.59
C ARG A 58 -8.18 -13.74 -4.93
N ALA A 59 -8.97 -13.89 -5.98
CA ALA A 59 -8.46 -14.17 -7.32
C ALA A 59 -7.51 -13.06 -7.82
N ILE A 60 -7.86 -11.78 -7.60
CA ILE A 60 -6.99 -10.67 -8.01
C ILE A 60 -5.68 -10.64 -7.19
N VAL A 61 -5.74 -10.90 -5.90
CA VAL A 61 -4.54 -11.00 -5.06
C VAL A 61 -3.64 -12.12 -5.55
N GLU A 62 -4.18 -13.31 -5.81
CA GLU A 62 -3.45 -14.46 -6.36
C GLU A 62 -2.81 -14.14 -7.71
N ASP A 63 -3.54 -13.49 -8.62
CA ASP A 63 -3.03 -13.07 -9.93
C ASP A 63 -1.89 -12.05 -9.81
N LEU A 64 -2.01 -11.08 -8.91
CA LEU A 64 -0.97 -10.07 -8.66
C LEU A 64 0.30 -10.72 -8.07
N GLU A 65 0.14 -11.60 -7.08
CA GLU A 65 1.24 -12.33 -6.46
C GLU A 65 1.94 -13.27 -7.47
N ALA A 66 1.17 -13.97 -8.30
CA ALA A 66 1.70 -14.80 -9.38
C ALA A 66 2.48 -13.98 -10.42
N ALA A 67 2.09 -12.73 -10.65
CA ALA A 67 2.82 -11.77 -11.49
C ALA A 67 4.05 -11.14 -10.80
N GLY A 68 4.38 -11.53 -9.57
CA GLY A 68 5.50 -11.01 -8.80
C GLY A 68 5.27 -9.62 -8.22
N VAL A 69 4.02 -9.20 -8.10
CA VAL A 69 3.66 -7.90 -7.52
C VAL A 69 3.62 -8.01 -6.00
N LYS A 70 4.35 -7.15 -5.32
CA LYS A 70 4.30 -7.07 -3.86
C LYS A 70 2.99 -6.41 -3.41
N ILE A 71 2.32 -7.02 -2.45
CA ILE A 71 1.13 -6.47 -1.78
C ILE A 71 1.52 -6.14 -0.35
N LEU A 72 1.13 -4.95 0.12
CA LEU A 72 1.39 -4.56 1.50
C LEU A 72 0.66 -5.52 2.46
N PRO A 73 1.31 -6.06 3.52
CA PRO A 73 0.70 -7.06 4.39
C PRO A 73 -0.43 -6.54 5.27
N VAL A 74 -0.65 -5.23 5.30
CA VAL A 74 -1.72 -4.57 6.03
C VAL A 74 -2.68 -3.91 5.06
N GLU A 75 -3.97 -4.19 5.23
CA GLU A 75 -5.05 -3.59 4.45
C GLU A 75 -5.67 -2.42 5.19
N LEU A 76 -6.15 -1.40 4.47
CA LEU A 76 -7.01 -0.38 5.04
C LEU A 76 -8.47 -0.85 4.98
N ILE A 77 -9.00 -1.22 6.15
CA ILE A 77 -10.34 -1.76 6.29
C ILE A 77 -11.36 -0.62 6.19
N GLU A 78 -12.46 -0.86 5.48
CA GLU A 78 -13.54 0.11 5.37
C GLU A 78 -14.17 0.34 6.75
N ARG A 79 -14.12 1.59 7.23
CA ARG A 79 -14.67 2.03 8.52
C ARG A 79 -15.20 3.44 8.41
N GLY A 80 -16.38 3.67 9.00
CA GLY A 80 -16.99 5.01 9.06
C GLY A 80 -16.11 6.07 9.70
N ALA A 81 -15.20 5.68 10.60
CA ALA A 81 -14.25 6.61 11.23
C ALA A 81 -13.28 7.24 10.20
N PHE A 82 -12.88 6.53 9.15
CA PHE A 82 -12.06 7.13 8.08
C PHE A 82 -12.85 8.14 7.25
N ASP A 83 -14.12 7.84 6.96
CA ASP A 83 -14.99 8.80 6.25
C ASP A 83 -15.27 10.03 7.11
N ALA A 84 -15.53 9.84 8.41
CA ALA A 84 -15.74 10.93 9.37
C ALA A 84 -14.50 11.83 9.51
N PHE A 85 -13.31 11.24 9.61
CA PHE A 85 -12.05 11.98 9.63
C PHE A 85 -11.89 12.87 8.39
N LEU A 86 -12.20 12.35 7.20
CA LEU A 86 -12.13 13.12 5.96
C LEU A 86 -13.18 14.22 5.89
N ALA A 87 -14.37 13.99 6.45
CA ALA A 87 -15.47 14.94 6.46
C ALA A 87 -15.27 16.08 7.46
N TYR A 88 -14.80 15.76 8.68
CA TYR A 88 -14.67 16.72 9.78
C TYR A 88 -13.28 17.35 9.90
N GLY A 89 -12.28 16.76 9.26
CA GLY A 89 -10.88 17.18 9.41
C GLY A 89 -10.25 16.79 10.73
N GLY A 90 -9.06 17.32 11.00
CA GLY A 90 -8.32 17.03 12.23
C GLY A 90 -7.56 15.70 12.18
N THR A 91 -7.64 14.91 13.24
CA THR A 91 -7.02 13.58 13.36
C THR A 91 -8.03 12.52 13.73
N LEU A 92 -7.71 11.24 13.50
CA LEU A 92 -8.57 10.13 13.95
C LEU A 92 -8.77 10.14 15.47
N GLU A 93 -7.72 10.49 16.22
CA GLU A 93 -7.75 10.56 17.68
C GLU A 93 -8.70 11.64 18.20
N ALA A 94 -8.90 12.73 17.44
CA ALA A 94 -9.77 13.84 17.80
C ALA A 94 -11.27 13.56 17.55
N LEU A 95 -11.62 12.47 16.87
CA LEU A 95 -13.01 12.12 16.59
C LEU A 95 -13.75 11.78 17.88
N ASP A 96 -14.99 12.29 18.02
CA ASP A 96 -15.85 11.96 19.16
C ASP A 96 -16.33 10.49 19.07
N ARG A 97 -15.89 9.67 20.00
CA ARG A 97 -16.23 8.25 20.09
C ARG A 97 -17.69 7.96 20.42
N LYS A 98 -18.43 8.98 20.86
CA LYS A 98 -19.88 8.87 21.10
C LYS A 98 -20.67 9.02 19.80
N GLU A 99 -20.16 9.83 18.87
CA GLU A 99 -20.81 10.09 17.58
C GLU A 99 -20.29 9.17 16.47
N VAL A 100 -19.03 8.79 16.53
CA VAL A 100 -18.38 7.98 15.50
C VAL A 100 -17.98 6.61 16.05
N ALA A 101 -18.59 5.57 15.53
CA ALA A 101 -18.28 4.20 15.95
C ALA A 101 -16.93 3.71 15.39
N GLY A 102 -16.24 2.90 16.19
CA GLY A 102 -15.05 2.18 15.74
C GLY A 102 -13.78 3.03 15.56
N VAL A 103 -13.71 4.20 16.19
CA VAL A 103 -12.54 5.10 16.13
C VAL A 103 -11.27 4.39 16.58
N ASP A 104 -11.28 3.69 17.70
CA ASP A 104 -10.08 3.01 18.23
C ASP A 104 -9.57 1.91 17.28
N LYS A 105 -10.47 1.17 16.67
CA LYS A 105 -10.10 0.16 15.64
C LYS A 105 -9.58 0.81 14.35
N ALA A 106 -10.05 2.00 14.00
CA ALA A 106 -9.50 2.75 12.87
C ALA A 106 -8.09 3.25 13.17
N ILE A 107 -7.84 3.77 14.38
CA ILE A 107 -6.51 4.18 14.83
C ILE A 107 -5.55 3.00 14.83
N GLU A 108 -5.95 1.86 15.36
CA GLU A 108 -5.14 0.63 15.35
C GLU A 108 -4.78 0.19 13.92
N ASN A 109 -5.75 0.19 13.01
CA ASN A 109 -5.52 -0.13 11.60
C ASN A 109 -4.60 0.87 10.91
N ALA A 110 -4.77 2.17 11.15
CA ALA A 110 -3.91 3.22 10.62
C ALA A 110 -2.46 3.10 11.11
N ARG A 111 -2.27 2.78 12.40
CA ARG A 111 -0.94 2.55 12.98
C ARG A 111 -0.27 1.31 12.40
N ALA A 112 -0.99 0.21 12.24
CA ALA A 112 -0.48 -1.00 11.61
C ALA A 112 -0.08 -0.74 10.15
N TYR A 113 -0.88 0.02 9.42
CA TYR A 113 -0.55 0.46 8.06
C TYR A 113 0.74 1.29 8.02
N ALA A 114 0.85 2.30 8.88
CA ALA A 114 2.04 3.14 8.94
C ALA A 114 3.31 2.32 9.27
N ALA A 115 3.21 1.40 10.22
CA ALA A 115 4.31 0.50 10.58
C ALA A 115 4.74 -0.38 9.40
N ALA A 116 3.79 -0.94 8.64
CA ALA A 116 4.09 -1.74 7.45
C ALA A 116 4.78 -0.93 6.34
N VAL A 117 4.38 0.31 6.12
CA VAL A 117 5.03 1.21 5.16
C VAL A 117 6.45 1.54 5.58
N ILE A 118 6.67 1.88 6.85
CA ILE A 118 8.01 2.17 7.39
C ILE A 118 8.91 0.94 7.27
N GLN A 119 8.40 -0.24 7.59
CA GLN A 119 9.16 -1.48 7.45
C GLN A 119 9.57 -1.73 5.99
N LEU A 120 8.64 -1.56 5.06
CA LEU A 120 8.92 -1.73 3.63
C LEU A 120 9.97 -0.72 3.12
N LEU A 121 9.94 0.53 3.57
CA LEU A 121 10.96 1.53 3.26
C LEU A 121 12.33 1.11 3.74
N ARG A 122 12.45 0.65 4.99
CA ARG A 122 13.71 0.15 5.57
C ARG A 122 14.28 -1.04 4.81
N GLU A 123 13.43 -1.99 4.41
CA GLU A 123 13.82 -3.14 3.62
C GLU A 123 14.36 -2.72 2.25
N ASN A 124 13.70 -1.78 1.58
CA ASN A 124 14.15 -1.25 0.29
C ASN A 124 15.49 -0.49 0.39
N GLU A 125 15.69 0.27 1.46
CA GLU A 125 16.96 0.95 1.73
C GLU A 125 18.10 -0.05 1.95
N ALA A 126 17.85 -1.09 2.74
CA ALA A 126 18.83 -2.15 3.00
C ALA A 126 19.20 -2.93 1.70
N GLU A 127 18.21 -3.25 0.87
CA GLU A 127 18.44 -3.88 -0.45
C GLU A 127 19.27 -2.96 -1.37
N ALA A 128 19.00 -1.66 -1.39
CA ALA A 128 19.71 -0.70 -2.21
C ALA A 128 21.19 -0.55 -1.74
N GLN A 129 21.42 -0.51 -0.44
CA GLN A 129 22.76 -0.47 0.14
C GLN A 129 23.56 -1.75 -0.16
N ALA A 130 22.94 -2.92 -0.02
CA ALA A 130 23.57 -4.20 -0.34
C ALA A 130 23.96 -4.29 -1.82
N ALA A 131 23.10 -3.82 -2.72
CA ALA A 131 23.37 -3.78 -4.16
C ALA A 131 24.52 -2.82 -4.51
N ALA A 132 24.62 -1.66 -3.85
CA ALA A 132 25.70 -0.70 -4.03
C ALA A 132 27.06 -1.28 -3.59
N VAL A 133 27.12 -1.98 -2.47
CA VAL A 133 28.33 -2.66 -1.97
C VAL A 133 28.78 -3.76 -2.92
N ALA A 134 27.87 -4.60 -3.43
CA ALA A 134 28.17 -5.66 -4.38
C ALA A 134 28.69 -5.12 -5.72
N GLY A 135 28.15 -3.99 -6.20
CA GLY A 135 28.59 -3.33 -7.44
C GLY A 135 29.97 -2.65 -7.31
N GLY A 136 30.38 -2.25 -6.11
CA GLY A 136 31.67 -1.60 -5.84
C GLY A 136 32.87 -2.55 -5.73
N GLN A 137 32.64 -3.85 -5.58
CA GLN A 137 33.71 -4.86 -5.46
C GLN A 137 34.15 -5.47 -6.81
N GLY A 138 33.54 -5.04 -7.91
CA GLY A 138 33.83 -5.54 -9.26
C GLY A 138 34.62 -4.56 -10.16
N ALA A 139 35.21 -3.54 -9.57
CA ALA A 139 36.07 -2.58 -10.29
C ALA A 139 37.56 -2.71 -9.90
#